data_26e27174d81e393947c5149e2eb47bf2
#
_entry.id   26e27174d81e393947c5149e2eb47bf2
#
_cell.length_a   1.000
_cell.length_b   1.000
_cell.length_c   1.000
_cell.angle_alpha   90.00
_cell.angle_beta   90.00
_cell.angle_gamma   90.00
#
_symmetry.space_group_name_H-M   'P 1'
#
loop_
_entity.id
_entity.type
_entity.pdbx_description
1 polymer ?
#
loop_
_entity_poly.entity_id
_entity_poly.type
_entity_poly.pdbx_seq_one_letter_code
_entity_poly.pdbx_strand_id
1 'polypeptide(L)'
;KCHLVLTTGGTGPALRDVTPEATLAVADKEMPGFGEEMRRISLNFVPTAILSRQVAVIRKQTLIINLPGQPKSIKETLEGVRDADGKVTHVGVFAAVPYCIDLMGGPYAETNEAVIKAWRPKAALRK
;
A
#
# COMPACT_ATOMS: atom_id res chain seq x y z
N LYS A 1 -1.62 19.85 5.16
CA LYS A 1 -0.79 18.71 5.57
C LYS A 1 -1.19 17.46 4.83
N CYS A 2 -0.22 16.65 4.50
CA CYS A 2 -0.44 15.42 3.77
C CYS A 2 -0.34 14.24 4.72
N HIS A 3 -1.33 13.33 4.70
CA HIS A 3 -1.33 12.14 5.55
C HIS A 3 -1.03 10.86 4.77
N LEU A 4 -1.05 10.92 3.44
CA LEU A 4 -0.72 9.78 2.59
C LEU A 4 0.07 10.28 1.39
N VAL A 5 1.22 9.66 1.15
CA VAL A 5 2.05 9.91 -0.04
C VAL A 5 2.23 8.57 -0.75
N LEU A 6 1.94 8.55 -2.04
CA LEU A 6 2.16 7.38 -2.88
C LEU A 6 3.22 7.73 -3.91
N THR A 7 4.26 6.90 -3.99
CA THR A 7 5.28 7.05 -5.02
C THR A 7 5.18 5.89 -6.00
N THR A 8 5.59 6.09 -7.24
CA THR A 8 5.60 5.05 -8.26
C THR A 8 6.96 4.97 -8.92
N GLY A 9 7.41 3.76 -9.22
CA GLY A 9 8.68 3.53 -9.93
C GLY A 9 9.90 3.59 -9.04
N GLY A 10 11.04 3.20 -9.59
CA GLY A 10 12.33 3.23 -8.90
C GLY A 10 12.49 2.18 -7.80
N THR A 11 11.71 1.10 -7.85
CA THR A 11 11.66 0.10 -6.77
C THR A 11 12.33 -1.24 -7.11
N GLY A 12 12.93 -1.36 -8.29
CA GLY A 12 13.61 -2.59 -8.70
C GLY A 12 15.09 -2.62 -8.27
N PRO A 13 15.84 -3.60 -8.79
CA PRO A 13 17.25 -3.77 -8.44
C PRO A 13 18.21 -3.02 -9.37
N ALA A 14 17.72 -2.24 -10.34
CA ALA A 14 18.59 -1.50 -11.25
C ALA A 14 19.39 -0.44 -10.49
N LEU A 15 20.54 -0.06 -11.03
CA LEU A 15 21.43 0.89 -10.37
C LEU A 15 20.76 2.25 -10.11
N ARG A 16 19.84 2.65 -10.98
CA ARG A 16 19.11 3.92 -10.83
C ARG A 16 17.91 3.83 -9.89
N ASP A 17 17.53 2.61 -9.47
CA ASP A 17 16.37 2.41 -8.60
C ASP A 17 16.75 2.69 -7.16
N VAL A 18 16.39 3.87 -6.66
CA VAL A 18 16.79 4.31 -5.31
C VAL A 18 15.58 4.75 -4.46
N THR A 19 14.35 4.52 -4.95
CA THR A 19 13.15 4.95 -4.24
C THR A 19 13.05 4.35 -2.83
N PRO A 20 13.28 3.03 -2.62
CA PRO A 20 13.21 2.49 -1.26
C PRO A 20 14.25 3.11 -0.32
N GLU A 21 15.47 3.32 -0.80
CA GLU A 21 16.52 3.93 0.01
C GLU A 21 16.18 5.37 0.42
N ALA A 22 15.65 6.15 -0.53
CA ALA A 22 15.22 7.52 -0.25
C ALA A 22 14.06 7.55 0.75
N THR A 23 13.12 6.61 0.62
CA THR A 23 11.97 6.51 1.51
C THR A 23 12.41 6.13 2.92
N LEU A 24 13.30 5.13 3.04
CA LEU A 24 13.81 4.71 4.34
C LEU A 24 14.60 5.82 5.02
N ALA A 25 15.28 6.68 4.25
CA ALA A 25 16.08 7.77 4.80
C ALA A 25 15.24 8.80 5.56
N VAL A 26 13.95 8.94 5.23
CA VAL A 26 13.07 9.89 5.93
C VAL A 26 12.13 9.21 6.92
N ALA A 27 12.22 7.90 7.08
CA ALA A 27 11.27 7.15 7.90
C ALA A 27 11.50 7.34 9.39
N ASP A 28 10.40 7.53 10.12
CA ASP A 28 10.41 7.38 11.58
C ASP A 28 10.13 5.93 11.96
N LYS A 29 9.28 5.25 11.18
CA LYS A 29 8.94 3.83 11.37
C LYS A 29 8.79 3.15 10.03
N GLU A 30 9.20 1.90 9.94
CA GLU A 30 8.93 1.08 8.77
C GLU A 30 7.61 0.32 8.95
N MET A 31 6.88 0.16 7.85
CA MET A 31 5.62 -0.58 7.81
C MET A 31 5.78 -1.73 6.82
N PRO A 32 6.50 -2.80 7.19
CA PRO A 32 6.89 -3.84 6.22
C PRO A 32 5.71 -4.61 5.62
N GLY A 33 4.60 -4.69 6.34
CA GLY A 33 3.43 -5.44 5.86
C GLY A 33 2.88 -4.96 4.53
N PHE A 34 2.98 -3.66 4.23
CA PHE A 34 2.51 -3.14 2.95
C PHE A 34 3.33 -3.71 1.77
N GLY A 35 4.65 -3.65 1.88
CA GLY A 35 5.52 -4.20 0.83
C GLY A 35 5.36 -5.71 0.67
N GLU A 36 5.26 -6.41 1.79
CA GLU A 36 5.05 -7.86 1.79
C GLU A 36 3.77 -8.23 1.05
N GLU A 37 2.65 -7.56 1.38
CA GLU A 37 1.37 -7.86 0.78
C GLU A 37 1.33 -7.48 -0.70
N MET A 38 1.89 -6.33 -1.07
CA MET A 38 1.97 -5.94 -2.47
C MET A 38 2.74 -6.95 -3.31
N ARG A 39 3.88 -7.44 -2.79
CA ARG A 39 4.66 -8.48 -3.50
C ARG A 39 3.89 -9.79 -3.58
N ARG A 40 3.20 -10.18 -2.50
CA ARG A 40 2.40 -11.40 -2.48
C ARG A 40 1.31 -11.35 -3.56
N ILE A 41 0.62 -10.22 -3.68
CA ILE A 41 -0.41 -10.05 -4.71
C ILE A 41 0.21 -10.13 -6.10
N SER A 42 1.29 -9.39 -6.34
CA SER A 42 1.93 -9.31 -7.65
C SER A 42 2.53 -10.65 -8.10
N LEU A 43 2.97 -11.48 -7.16
CA LEU A 43 3.52 -12.81 -7.48
C LEU A 43 2.49 -13.74 -8.11
N ASN A 44 1.19 -13.47 -7.95
CA ASN A 44 0.16 -14.24 -8.63
C ASN A 44 0.16 -13.99 -10.16
N PHE A 45 0.80 -12.93 -10.62
CA PHE A 45 0.77 -12.51 -12.03
C PHE A 45 2.15 -12.58 -12.68
N VAL A 46 3.21 -12.19 -11.97
CA VAL A 46 4.57 -12.13 -12.50
C VAL A 46 5.57 -12.66 -11.49
N PRO A 47 6.38 -13.67 -11.86
CA PRO A 47 7.39 -14.20 -10.94
C PRO A 47 8.48 -13.20 -10.58
N THR A 48 8.73 -12.21 -11.43
CA THR A 48 9.74 -11.19 -11.15
C THR A 48 9.31 -10.18 -10.08
N ALA A 49 8.10 -10.31 -9.53
CA ALA A 49 7.68 -9.49 -8.41
C ALA A 49 8.59 -9.65 -7.18
N ILE A 50 9.31 -10.77 -7.08
CA ILE A 50 10.30 -10.96 -6.01
C ILE A 50 11.45 -9.96 -6.08
N LEU A 51 11.68 -9.33 -7.23
CA LEU A 51 12.74 -8.33 -7.41
C LEU A 51 12.29 -6.94 -6.95
N SER A 52 11.03 -6.78 -6.64
CA SER A 52 10.51 -5.48 -6.18
C SER A 52 10.92 -5.24 -4.74
N ARG A 53 11.47 -4.04 -4.49
CA ARG A 53 11.99 -3.67 -3.17
C ARG A 53 11.16 -2.59 -2.51
N GLN A 54 9.91 -2.35 -2.99
CA GLN A 54 9.05 -1.31 -2.45
C GLN A 54 8.87 -1.45 -0.94
N VAL A 55 8.85 -0.31 -0.27
CA VAL A 55 8.64 -0.22 1.17
C VAL A 55 7.49 0.74 1.48
N ALA A 56 7.02 0.70 2.72
CA ALA A 56 6.13 1.72 3.25
C ALA A 56 6.66 2.13 4.61
N VAL A 57 6.55 3.43 4.90
CA VAL A 57 7.08 4.00 6.13
C VAL A 57 6.11 5.04 6.66
N ILE A 58 6.32 5.42 7.93
CA ILE A 58 5.62 6.56 8.53
C ILE A 58 6.66 7.64 8.80
N ARG A 59 6.37 8.85 8.35
CA ARG A 59 7.11 10.06 8.69
C ARG A 59 6.15 11.01 9.40
N LYS A 60 6.33 11.21 10.71
CA LYS A 60 5.40 12.02 11.53
C LYS A 60 3.97 11.48 11.41
N GLN A 61 3.06 12.23 10.79
CA GLN A 61 1.68 11.80 10.59
C GLN A 61 1.38 11.50 9.11
N THR A 62 2.41 11.13 8.35
CA THR A 62 2.27 10.80 6.93
C THR A 62 2.68 9.35 6.70
N LEU A 63 1.78 8.58 6.09
CA LEU A 63 2.09 7.24 5.59
C LEU A 63 2.61 7.39 4.17
N ILE A 64 3.79 6.84 3.89
CA ILE A 64 4.41 6.89 2.56
C ILE A 64 4.50 5.46 2.05
N ILE A 65 3.91 5.20 0.89
CA ILE A 65 3.92 3.87 0.28
C ILE A 65 4.57 3.94 -1.10
N ASN A 66 5.57 3.11 -1.33
CA ASN A 66 6.13 2.92 -2.68
C ASN A 66 5.23 1.96 -3.43
N LEU A 67 4.77 2.36 -4.61
CA LEU A 67 3.95 1.51 -5.47
C LEU A 67 4.77 0.91 -6.59
N PRO A 68 4.32 -0.23 -7.15
CA PRO A 68 4.96 -0.77 -8.37
C PRO A 68 4.93 0.24 -9.51
N GLY A 69 5.83 0.09 -10.47
CA GLY A 69 5.88 1.01 -11.61
C GLY A 69 4.84 0.74 -12.69
N GLN A 70 4.32 -0.50 -12.79
CA GLN A 70 3.37 -0.88 -13.82
C GLN A 70 1.94 -0.50 -13.41
N PRO A 71 1.18 0.21 -14.26
CA PRO A 71 -0.19 0.64 -13.89
C PRO A 71 -1.11 -0.50 -13.47
N LYS A 72 -1.05 -1.64 -14.14
CA LYS A 72 -1.88 -2.80 -13.78
C LYS A 72 -1.54 -3.30 -12.37
N SER A 73 -0.25 -3.37 -12.04
CA SER A 73 0.18 -3.79 -10.71
C SER A 73 -0.25 -2.80 -9.63
N ILE A 74 -0.27 -1.52 -9.93
CA ILE A 74 -0.74 -0.50 -8.99
C ILE A 74 -2.19 -0.78 -8.62
N LYS A 75 -3.05 -1.00 -9.62
CA LYS A 75 -4.47 -1.28 -9.38
C LYS A 75 -4.64 -2.56 -8.56
N GLU A 76 -3.95 -3.64 -8.95
CA GLU A 76 -4.05 -4.93 -8.28
C GLU A 76 -3.64 -4.85 -6.82
N THR A 77 -2.57 -4.13 -6.51
CA THR A 77 -2.06 -4.07 -5.14
C THR A 77 -2.85 -3.11 -4.26
N LEU A 78 -3.37 -2.03 -4.82
CA LEU A 78 -4.16 -1.07 -4.04
C LEU A 78 -5.60 -1.51 -3.84
N GLU A 79 -6.25 -1.96 -4.90
CA GLU A 79 -7.68 -2.29 -4.89
C GLU A 79 -7.94 -3.76 -4.60
N GLY A 80 -6.95 -4.61 -4.80
CA GLY A 80 -7.10 -6.04 -4.67
C GLY A 80 -7.51 -6.69 -5.99
N VAL A 81 -7.72 -8.00 -5.92
CA VAL A 81 -8.04 -8.82 -7.08
C VAL A 81 -9.38 -9.50 -6.86
N ARG A 82 -10.21 -9.54 -7.89
CA ARG A 82 -11.51 -10.21 -7.87
C ARG A 82 -11.54 -11.29 -8.94
N ASP A 83 -12.32 -12.35 -8.67
CA ASP A 83 -12.54 -13.40 -9.66
C ASP A 83 -13.65 -13.00 -10.65
N ALA A 84 -14.00 -13.92 -11.54
CA ALA A 84 -15.02 -13.67 -12.58
C ALA A 84 -16.40 -13.37 -11.99
N ASP A 85 -16.68 -13.85 -10.76
CA ASP A 85 -17.94 -13.61 -10.08
C ASP A 85 -17.93 -12.32 -9.26
N GLY A 86 -16.82 -11.57 -9.30
CA GLY A 86 -16.68 -10.34 -8.55
C GLY A 86 -16.27 -10.53 -7.09
N LYS A 87 -15.99 -11.76 -6.69
CA LYS A 87 -15.56 -12.06 -5.33
C LYS A 87 -14.09 -11.68 -5.13
N VAL A 88 -13.79 -11.01 -4.03
CA VAL A 88 -12.41 -10.61 -3.70
C VAL A 88 -11.59 -11.85 -3.37
N THR A 89 -10.54 -12.10 -4.14
CA THR A 89 -9.60 -13.21 -3.91
C THR A 89 -8.35 -12.74 -3.16
N HIS A 90 -7.96 -11.47 -3.36
CA HIS A 90 -6.84 -10.86 -2.67
C HIS A 90 -7.24 -9.45 -2.27
N VAL A 91 -7.16 -9.16 -0.97
CA VAL A 91 -7.54 -7.85 -0.45
C VAL A 91 -6.42 -6.86 -0.73
N GLY A 92 -6.73 -5.74 -1.38
CA GLY A 92 -5.74 -4.70 -1.66
C GLY A 92 -5.31 -3.95 -0.41
N VAL A 93 -4.13 -3.35 -0.46
CA VAL A 93 -3.54 -2.70 0.72
C VAL A 93 -4.33 -1.47 1.17
N PHE A 94 -5.15 -0.88 0.31
CA PHE A 94 -5.98 0.25 0.71
C PHE A 94 -7.05 -0.13 1.75
N ALA A 95 -7.33 -1.42 1.94
CA ALA A 95 -8.21 -1.83 3.03
C ALA A 95 -7.63 -1.47 4.40
N ALA A 96 -6.30 -1.42 4.52
CA ALA A 96 -5.62 -1.14 5.78
C ALA A 96 -5.21 0.34 5.95
N VAL A 97 -5.22 1.13 4.87
CA VAL A 97 -4.71 2.51 4.90
C VAL A 97 -5.51 3.42 5.83
N PRO A 98 -6.86 3.45 5.77
CA PRO A 98 -7.60 4.36 6.65
C PRO A 98 -7.34 4.11 8.14
N TYR A 99 -7.34 2.87 8.56
CA TYR A 99 -7.08 2.56 9.97
C TYR A 99 -5.63 2.90 10.37
N CYS A 100 -4.67 2.69 9.48
CA CYS A 100 -3.29 3.10 9.72
C CYS A 100 -3.21 4.61 9.96
N ILE A 101 -3.92 5.40 9.16
CA ILE A 101 -3.96 6.86 9.33
C ILE A 101 -4.61 7.24 10.65
N ASP A 102 -5.68 6.53 11.05
CA ASP A 102 -6.30 6.74 12.38
C ASP A 102 -5.24 6.56 13.49
N LEU A 103 -4.51 5.46 13.44
CA LEU A 103 -3.52 5.12 14.47
C LEU A 103 -2.38 6.13 14.55
N MET A 104 -2.08 6.79 13.42
CA MET A 104 -1.04 7.82 13.37
C MET A 104 -1.53 9.17 13.90
N GLY A 105 -2.79 9.28 14.28
CA GLY A 105 -3.37 10.54 14.70
C GLY A 105 -3.87 11.41 13.57
N GLY A 106 -4.04 10.85 12.37
CA GLY A 106 -4.57 11.56 11.22
C GLY A 106 -6.10 11.55 11.17
N PRO A 107 -6.68 12.13 10.12
CA PRO A 107 -8.14 12.24 9.99
C PRO A 107 -8.79 10.89 9.71
N TYR A 108 -10.08 10.79 10.03
CA TYR A 108 -10.88 9.60 9.72
C TYR A 108 -11.17 9.59 8.21
N ALA A 109 -10.44 8.76 7.49
CA ALA A 109 -10.58 8.64 6.04
C ALA A 109 -11.48 7.45 5.70
N GLU A 110 -12.17 7.56 4.58
CA GLU A 110 -13.04 6.49 4.07
C GLU A 110 -12.63 6.15 2.65
N THR A 111 -12.94 4.93 2.24
CA THR A 111 -12.71 4.50 0.87
C THR A 111 -14.04 4.45 0.12
N ASN A 112 -13.97 4.40 -1.20
CA ASN A 112 -15.13 4.08 -2.03
C ASN A 112 -15.37 2.57 -1.92
N GLU A 113 -16.41 2.17 -1.17
CA GLU A 113 -16.70 0.76 -0.89
C GLU A 113 -17.05 -0.05 -2.14
N ALA A 114 -17.44 0.60 -3.23
CA ALA A 114 -17.62 -0.09 -4.50
C ALA A 114 -16.30 -0.62 -5.07
N VAL A 115 -15.17 0.00 -4.68
CA VAL A 115 -13.84 -0.38 -5.12
C VAL A 115 -13.16 -1.26 -4.07
N ILE A 116 -13.06 -0.77 -2.85
CA ILE A 116 -12.46 -1.51 -1.74
C ILE A 116 -13.06 -1.04 -0.42
N LYS A 117 -13.39 -1.99 0.45
CA LYS A 117 -13.92 -1.68 1.77
C LYS A 117 -12.77 -1.54 2.76
N ALA A 118 -12.67 -0.40 3.42
CA ALA A 118 -11.71 -0.19 4.49
C ALA A 118 -12.08 -1.05 5.70
N TRP A 119 -11.08 -1.68 6.29
CA TRP A 119 -11.27 -2.48 7.50
C TRP A 119 -10.88 -1.68 8.74
N ARG A 120 -11.77 -1.70 9.73
CA ARG A 120 -11.49 -1.16 11.05
C ARG A 120 -12.08 -2.09 12.11
N PRO A 121 -11.43 -2.22 13.29
CA PRO A 121 -12.11 -2.90 14.40
C PRO A 121 -13.34 -2.10 14.84
N LYS A 122 -14.32 -2.78 15.43
CA LYS A 122 -15.59 -2.13 15.83
C LYS A 122 -15.37 -0.89 16.69
N ALA A 123 -14.41 -0.93 17.59
CA ALA A 123 -14.13 0.19 18.50
C ALA A 123 -13.63 1.45 17.76
N ALA A 124 -13.10 1.30 16.56
CA ALA A 124 -12.57 2.41 15.77
C ALA A 124 -13.58 2.99 14.77
N LEU A 125 -14.77 2.35 14.64
CA LEU A 125 -15.77 2.81 13.68
C LEU A 125 -16.45 4.09 14.19
N ARG A 126 -16.59 5.05 13.30
CA ARG A 126 -17.30 6.31 13.54
C ARG A 126 -18.52 6.38 12.63
N LYS A 127 -19.63 6.79 13.18
CA LYS A 127 -20.88 6.94 12.42
C LYS A 127 -21.45 8.32 12.56
#